data_33e4d6c7b7d797c0c27f6a245f4a8267
#
_entry.id   33e4d6c7b7d797c0c27f6a245f4a8267
#
_cell.length_a   1.000
_cell.length_b   1.000
_cell.length_c   1.000
_cell.angle_alpha   90.00
_cell.angle_beta   90.00
_cell.angle_gamma   90.00
#
_symmetry.space_group_name_H-M   'P 1'
#
loop_
_entity.id
_entity.type
_entity.pdbx_description
1 polymer ?
#
loop_
_entity_poly.entity_id
_entity_poly.type
_entity_poly.pdbx_seq_one_letter_code
_entity_poly.pdbx_strand_id
1 'polypeptide(L)'
;MKLFDHPTAPNPRRVHVYLAEKSLEIERVNVDMQKREHKAESFMQMNPIGQIPVLELDDGTYLSESISICRYLEALHPSPSMFGETAADVGRIDMHLRRIELLLMRNVGTSWVNGPIVGKMGIVVQIPEAKVQSDAFVNGYYKGM
;
A
#
# COMPACT_ATOMS: atom_id res chain seq x y z
N MET A 1 -6.10 -17.77 -5.57
CA MET A 1 -5.45 -16.44 -5.38
C MET A 1 -4.21 -16.57 -4.52
N LYS A 2 -3.15 -15.76 -4.78
CA LYS A 2 -1.92 -15.67 -3.97
C LYS A 2 -1.52 -14.22 -3.77
N LEU A 3 -1.14 -13.85 -2.55
CA LEU A 3 -0.68 -12.51 -2.20
C LEU A 3 0.85 -12.49 -2.08
N PHE A 4 1.52 -11.83 -3.01
CA PHE A 4 2.96 -11.56 -2.98
C PHE A 4 3.21 -10.33 -2.12
N ASP A 5 3.85 -10.50 -0.97
CA ASP A 5 3.98 -9.46 0.03
C ASP A 5 5.25 -9.57 0.88
N HIS A 6 5.35 -8.70 1.88
CA HIS A 6 6.37 -8.76 2.93
C HIS A 6 5.73 -8.42 4.28
N PRO A 7 5.97 -9.19 5.34
CA PRO A 7 5.23 -9.10 6.61
C PRO A 7 5.33 -7.75 7.32
N THR A 8 6.43 -7.02 7.14
CA THR A 8 6.68 -5.74 7.82
C THR A 8 6.48 -4.51 6.93
N ALA A 9 6.19 -4.69 5.65
CA ALA A 9 6.02 -3.57 4.73
C ALA A 9 4.64 -2.88 4.94
N PRO A 10 4.56 -1.54 4.91
CA PRO A 10 3.34 -0.82 5.28
C PRO A 10 2.17 -1.03 4.31
N ASN A 11 2.41 -1.09 3.01
CA ASN A 11 1.34 -1.30 2.04
C ASN A 11 0.74 -2.71 2.08
N PRO A 12 1.52 -3.82 2.12
CA PRO A 12 1.00 -5.15 2.42
C PRO A 12 0.25 -5.24 3.73
N ARG A 13 0.72 -4.56 4.80
CA ARG A 13 0.04 -4.58 6.09
C ARG A 13 -1.42 -4.11 6.01
N ARG A 14 -1.73 -3.14 5.15
CA ARG A 14 -3.11 -2.73 4.88
C ARG A 14 -3.98 -3.91 4.42
N VAL A 15 -3.46 -4.70 3.48
CA VAL A 15 -4.17 -5.90 3.00
C VAL A 15 -4.29 -6.95 4.11
N HIS A 16 -3.24 -7.15 4.92
CA HIS A 16 -3.30 -8.09 6.06
C HIS A 16 -4.38 -7.71 7.07
N VAL A 17 -4.46 -6.42 7.43
CA VAL A 17 -5.52 -5.94 8.34
C VAL A 17 -6.88 -6.15 7.71
N TYR A 18 -7.05 -5.82 6.43
CA TYR A 18 -8.29 -6.04 5.71
C TYR A 18 -8.71 -7.53 5.70
N LEU A 19 -7.79 -8.43 5.38
CA LEU A 19 -8.04 -9.88 5.39
C LEU A 19 -8.46 -10.36 6.79
N ALA A 20 -7.79 -9.88 7.84
CA ALA A 20 -8.13 -10.23 9.22
C ALA A 20 -9.54 -9.76 9.61
N GLU A 21 -9.90 -8.51 9.30
CA GLU A 21 -11.24 -7.96 9.56
C GLU A 21 -12.36 -8.73 8.82
N LYS A 22 -12.03 -9.24 7.64
CA LYS A 22 -12.96 -10.06 6.83
C LYS A 22 -12.91 -11.55 7.20
N SER A 23 -12.00 -11.99 8.07
CA SER A 23 -11.73 -13.40 8.35
C SER A 23 -11.44 -14.21 7.08
N LEU A 24 -10.68 -13.61 6.15
CA LEU A 24 -10.28 -14.23 4.89
C LEU A 24 -8.85 -14.75 4.98
N GLU A 25 -8.63 -15.94 4.45
CA GLU A 25 -7.31 -16.54 4.30
C GLU A 25 -6.93 -16.61 2.82
N ILE A 26 -5.76 -16.11 2.48
CA ILE A 26 -5.17 -16.17 1.14
C ILE A 26 -3.73 -16.69 1.29
N GLU A 27 -3.32 -17.58 0.40
CA GLU A 27 -1.92 -18.03 0.33
C GLU A 27 -0.99 -16.81 0.19
N ARG A 28 0.03 -16.74 1.03
CA ARG A 28 0.99 -15.63 1.02
C ARG A 28 2.36 -16.09 0.56
N VAL A 29 2.94 -15.35 -0.37
CA VAL A 29 4.27 -15.57 -0.91
C VAL A 29 5.16 -14.42 -0.48
N ASN A 30 6.16 -14.72 0.37
CA ASN A 30 7.08 -13.69 0.84
C ASN A 30 8.01 -13.22 -0.27
N VAL A 31 8.11 -11.92 -0.45
CA VAL A 31 9.03 -11.25 -1.38
C VAL A 31 10.19 -10.67 -0.57
N ASP A 32 11.39 -11.20 -0.76
CA ASP A 32 12.59 -10.75 -0.03
C ASP A 32 13.03 -9.37 -0.55
N MET A 33 12.71 -8.35 0.25
CA MET A 33 13.05 -6.95 -0.08
C MET A 33 14.55 -6.68 -0.02
N GLN A 34 15.30 -7.44 0.80
CA GLN A 34 16.75 -7.27 0.92
C GLN A 34 17.47 -7.82 -0.31
N LYS A 35 17.00 -8.95 -0.83
CA LYS A 35 17.47 -9.51 -2.10
C LYS A 35 16.91 -8.79 -3.32
N ARG A 36 16.07 -7.77 -3.11
CA ARG A 36 15.44 -7.01 -4.18
C ARG A 36 14.60 -7.86 -5.15
N GLU A 37 13.99 -8.93 -4.66
CA GLU A 37 13.14 -9.81 -5.48
C GLU A 37 12.02 -9.06 -6.19
N HIS A 38 11.48 -7.99 -5.56
CA HIS A 38 10.50 -7.09 -6.18
C HIS A 38 11.02 -6.34 -7.42
N LYS A 39 12.32 -6.41 -7.72
CA LYS A 39 12.96 -5.84 -8.92
C LYS A 39 13.48 -6.89 -9.89
N ALA A 40 13.29 -8.17 -9.58
CA ALA A 40 13.60 -9.25 -10.51
C ALA A 40 12.64 -9.21 -11.71
N GLU A 41 13.12 -9.65 -12.88
CA GLU A 41 12.34 -9.65 -14.11
C GLU A 41 11.01 -10.40 -13.96
N SER A 42 11.03 -11.56 -13.30
CA SER A 42 9.83 -12.35 -13.02
C SER A 42 8.79 -11.60 -12.21
N PHE A 43 9.21 -10.79 -11.22
CA PHE A 43 8.29 -9.97 -10.45
C PHE A 43 7.81 -8.76 -11.25
N MET A 44 8.69 -8.15 -12.05
CA MET A 44 8.34 -7.02 -12.90
C MET A 44 7.33 -7.38 -14.02
N GLN A 45 7.23 -8.65 -14.39
CA GLN A 45 6.17 -9.15 -15.27
C GLN A 45 4.80 -9.16 -14.56
N MET A 46 4.76 -9.39 -13.25
CA MET A 46 3.53 -9.32 -12.44
C MET A 46 3.13 -7.87 -12.13
N ASN A 47 4.11 -7.03 -11.80
CA ASN A 47 3.90 -5.61 -11.51
C ASN A 47 5.07 -4.77 -12.05
N PRO A 48 4.94 -4.11 -13.19
CA PRO A 48 6.01 -3.31 -13.81
C PRO A 48 6.56 -2.18 -12.93
N ILE A 49 5.80 -1.72 -11.94
CA ILE A 49 6.26 -0.72 -10.97
C ILE A 49 7.26 -1.36 -9.97
N GLY A 50 7.22 -2.69 -9.83
CA GLY A 50 8.10 -3.42 -8.91
C GLY A 50 7.87 -3.02 -7.46
N GLN A 51 6.62 -3.01 -7.04
CA GLN A 51 6.18 -2.74 -5.66
C GLN A 51 5.27 -3.86 -5.16
N ILE A 52 5.23 -4.04 -3.86
CA ILE A 52 4.34 -4.95 -3.14
C ILE A 52 3.26 -4.15 -2.40
N PRO A 53 2.06 -4.72 -2.18
CA PRO A 53 1.65 -6.09 -2.50
C PRO A 53 1.20 -6.27 -3.96
N VAL A 54 1.19 -7.53 -4.41
CA VAL A 54 0.56 -7.96 -5.66
C VAL A 54 -0.33 -9.17 -5.37
N LEU A 55 -1.55 -9.16 -5.86
CA LEU A 55 -2.48 -10.29 -5.78
C LEU A 55 -2.54 -10.99 -7.14
N GLU A 56 -2.17 -12.27 -7.18
CA GLU A 56 -2.44 -13.16 -8.30
C GLU A 56 -3.89 -13.68 -8.18
N LEU A 57 -4.68 -13.45 -9.22
CA LEU A 57 -6.06 -13.91 -9.29
C LEU A 57 -6.12 -15.36 -9.77
N ASP A 58 -7.30 -15.98 -9.67
CA ASP A 58 -7.47 -17.40 -10.05
C ASP A 58 -7.39 -17.62 -11.57
N ASP A 59 -7.54 -16.58 -12.37
CA ASP A 59 -7.36 -16.61 -13.83
C ASP A 59 -5.90 -16.38 -14.26
N GLY A 60 -4.97 -16.21 -13.30
CA GLY A 60 -3.56 -15.97 -13.54
C GLY A 60 -3.21 -14.51 -13.84
N THR A 61 -4.16 -13.59 -13.79
CA THR A 61 -3.88 -12.15 -13.90
C THR A 61 -3.43 -11.56 -12.56
N TYR A 62 -2.86 -10.36 -12.57
CA TYR A 62 -2.28 -9.72 -11.41
C TYR A 62 -2.94 -8.39 -11.12
N LEU A 63 -3.19 -8.13 -9.83
CA LEU A 63 -3.71 -6.88 -9.33
C LEU A 63 -2.71 -6.27 -8.33
N SER A 64 -2.28 -5.04 -8.58
CA SER A 64 -1.45 -4.26 -7.66
C SER A 64 -2.25 -3.15 -7.00
N GLU A 65 -1.60 -2.33 -6.18
CA GLU A 65 -2.19 -1.31 -5.32
C GLU A 65 -3.04 -1.89 -4.18
N SER A 66 -2.57 -1.69 -2.95
CA SER A 66 -3.18 -2.30 -1.76
C SER A 66 -4.67 -1.96 -1.56
N ILE A 67 -5.11 -0.74 -1.91
CA ILE A 67 -6.53 -0.36 -1.84
C ILE A 67 -7.34 -1.05 -2.95
N SER A 68 -6.78 -1.19 -4.16
CA SER A 68 -7.45 -1.90 -5.26
C SER A 68 -7.62 -3.37 -4.94
N ILE A 69 -6.62 -4.00 -4.31
CA ILE A 69 -6.71 -5.36 -3.80
C ILE A 69 -7.84 -5.49 -2.76
N CYS A 70 -7.88 -4.57 -1.78
CA CYS A 70 -8.98 -4.59 -0.79
C CYS A 70 -10.35 -4.39 -1.45
N ARG A 71 -10.49 -3.49 -2.43
CA ARG A 71 -11.75 -3.30 -3.16
C ARG A 71 -12.17 -4.50 -3.98
N TYR A 72 -11.23 -5.20 -4.60
CA TYR A 72 -11.50 -6.45 -5.31
C TYR A 72 -12.03 -7.52 -4.34
N LEU A 73 -11.37 -7.70 -3.20
CA LEU A 73 -11.79 -8.63 -2.18
C LEU A 73 -13.15 -8.24 -1.55
N GLU A 74 -13.44 -6.94 -1.41
CA GLU A 74 -14.75 -6.44 -0.98
C GLU A 74 -15.86 -6.84 -1.94
N ALA A 75 -15.61 -6.76 -3.25
CA ALA A 75 -16.60 -7.16 -4.25
C ALA A 75 -16.91 -8.67 -4.20
N LEU A 76 -15.91 -9.50 -3.84
CA LEU A 76 -16.09 -10.94 -3.66
C LEU A 76 -16.73 -11.29 -2.30
N HIS A 77 -16.41 -10.51 -1.28
CA HIS A 77 -16.83 -10.76 0.12
C HIS A 77 -17.40 -9.47 0.72
N PRO A 78 -18.64 -9.09 0.38
CA PRO A 78 -19.19 -7.79 0.76
C PRO A 78 -19.52 -7.65 2.25
N SER A 79 -19.60 -8.76 3.01
CA SER A 79 -19.91 -8.72 4.44
C SER A 79 -18.73 -9.16 5.30
N PRO A 80 -18.43 -8.46 6.42
CA PRO A 80 -18.95 -7.13 6.78
C PRO A 80 -18.48 -6.05 5.81
N SER A 81 -19.32 -5.04 5.52
CA SER A 81 -18.94 -3.96 4.59
C SER A 81 -17.84 -3.08 5.20
N MET A 82 -16.74 -2.90 4.45
CA MET A 82 -15.62 -2.02 4.83
C MET A 82 -15.47 -0.81 3.91
N PHE A 83 -16.19 -0.79 2.77
CA PHE A 83 -16.19 0.33 1.82
C PHE A 83 -17.52 1.05 1.72
N GLY A 84 -18.46 0.74 2.64
CA GLY A 84 -19.77 1.39 2.76
C GLY A 84 -20.91 0.64 2.08
N GLU A 85 -22.10 0.74 2.66
CA GLU A 85 -23.33 0.08 2.17
C GLU A 85 -24.21 1.03 1.39
N THR A 86 -24.24 2.30 1.78
CA THR A 86 -24.99 3.33 1.08
C THR A 86 -24.11 4.15 0.16
N ALA A 87 -24.67 4.78 -0.86
CA ALA A 87 -23.94 5.70 -1.74
C ALA A 87 -23.21 6.80 -0.95
N ALA A 88 -23.82 7.28 0.13
CA ALA A 88 -23.24 8.30 1.01
C ALA A 88 -22.01 7.76 1.77
N ASP A 89 -22.08 6.52 2.26
CA ASP A 89 -20.96 5.90 2.98
C ASP A 89 -19.80 5.60 2.03
N VAL A 90 -20.10 5.03 0.87
CA VAL A 90 -19.11 4.79 -0.19
C VAL A 90 -18.39 6.10 -0.55
N GLY A 91 -19.13 7.19 -0.77
CA GLY A 91 -18.56 8.49 -1.08
C GLY A 91 -17.70 9.07 0.04
N ARG A 92 -18.15 8.96 1.31
CA ARG A 92 -17.37 9.44 2.46
C ARG A 92 -16.10 8.65 2.68
N ILE A 93 -16.18 7.33 2.59
CA ILE A 93 -15.01 6.44 2.76
C ILE A 93 -13.99 6.71 1.66
N ASP A 94 -14.42 6.80 0.39
CA ASP A 94 -13.52 7.10 -0.71
C ASP A 94 -12.87 8.49 -0.55
N MET A 95 -13.65 9.50 -0.15
CA MET A 95 -13.10 10.84 0.15
C MET A 95 -11.97 10.77 1.18
N HIS A 96 -12.15 10.04 2.29
CA HIS A 96 -11.12 9.89 3.31
C HIS A 96 -9.91 9.09 2.79
N LEU A 97 -10.13 8.02 2.04
CA LEU A 97 -9.06 7.26 1.41
C LEU A 97 -8.22 8.15 0.49
N ARG A 98 -8.86 8.96 -0.38
CA ARG A 98 -8.15 9.90 -1.26
C ARG A 98 -7.33 10.92 -0.48
N ARG A 99 -7.88 11.50 0.57
CA ARG A 99 -7.17 12.44 1.44
C ARG A 99 -5.94 11.79 2.09
N ILE A 100 -6.09 10.58 2.63
CA ILE A 100 -5.00 9.84 3.25
C ILE A 100 -3.93 9.50 2.20
N GLU A 101 -4.30 8.95 1.05
CA GLU A 101 -3.33 8.52 0.04
C GLU A 101 -2.59 9.70 -0.60
N LEU A 102 -3.34 10.69 -1.08
CA LEU A 102 -2.78 11.78 -1.87
C LEU A 102 -2.09 12.85 -1.01
N LEU A 103 -2.56 13.06 0.21
CA LEU A 103 -2.04 14.11 1.06
C LEU A 103 -1.10 13.55 2.14
N LEU A 104 -1.56 12.60 2.95
CA LEU A 104 -0.77 12.11 4.08
C LEU A 104 0.29 11.11 3.62
N MET A 105 -0.10 9.99 3.02
CA MET A 105 0.82 8.89 2.72
C MET A 105 1.89 9.26 1.70
N ARG A 106 1.57 10.10 0.73
CA ARG A 106 2.55 10.63 -0.22
C ARG A 106 3.66 11.41 0.51
N ASN A 107 3.30 12.28 1.44
CA ASN A 107 4.26 13.07 2.20
C ASN A 107 5.04 12.21 3.21
N VAL A 108 4.39 11.27 3.90
CA VAL A 108 5.06 10.28 4.75
C VAL A 108 6.09 9.48 3.94
N GLY A 109 5.71 9.00 2.76
CA GLY A 109 6.62 8.29 1.86
C GLY A 109 7.81 9.14 1.41
N THR A 110 7.56 10.39 1.02
CA THR A 110 8.62 11.34 0.63
C THR A 110 9.58 11.61 1.80
N SER A 111 9.06 11.85 2.99
CA SER A 111 9.88 12.01 4.20
C SER A 111 10.71 10.78 4.50
N TRP A 112 10.12 9.58 4.41
CA TRP A 112 10.80 8.31 4.64
C TRP A 112 11.94 8.08 3.63
N VAL A 113 11.64 8.21 2.33
CA VAL A 113 12.61 7.99 1.25
C VAL A 113 13.79 8.94 1.36
N ASN A 114 13.57 10.20 1.76
CA ASN A 114 14.62 11.20 1.96
C ASN A 114 15.16 11.25 3.40
N GLY A 115 14.80 10.26 4.22
CA GLY A 115 15.22 10.15 5.59
C GLY A 115 16.55 9.39 5.78
N PRO A 116 17.13 9.43 7.01
CA PRO A 116 18.46 8.90 7.26
C PRO A 116 18.58 7.39 7.11
N ILE A 117 17.47 6.64 7.27
CA ILE A 117 17.48 5.17 7.12
C ILE A 117 17.70 4.80 5.66
N VAL A 118 16.88 5.33 4.76
CA VAL A 118 16.99 5.07 3.32
C VAL A 118 18.26 5.70 2.74
N GLY A 119 18.66 6.87 3.25
CA GLY A 119 19.91 7.51 2.88
C GLY A 119 21.14 6.62 3.14
N LYS A 120 21.20 5.92 4.28
CA LYS A 120 22.28 4.97 4.59
C LYS A 120 22.29 3.75 3.67
N MET A 121 21.16 3.40 3.05
CA MET A 121 21.09 2.29 2.10
C MET A 121 21.67 2.64 0.72
N GLY A 122 21.80 3.94 0.40
CA GLY A 122 22.40 4.40 -0.86
C GLY A 122 21.61 4.02 -2.12
N ILE A 123 20.32 3.67 -1.99
CA ILE A 123 19.48 3.15 -3.09
C ILE A 123 18.73 4.24 -3.86
N VAL A 124 18.69 5.45 -3.32
CA VAL A 124 18.06 6.63 -3.95
C VAL A 124 18.88 7.88 -3.68
N VAL A 125 18.82 8.84 -4.61
CA VAL A 125 19.39 10.18 -4.41
C VAL A 125 18.53 10.91 -3.40
N GLN A 126 19.14 11.42 -2.33
CA GLN A 126 18.46 12.13 -1.25
C GLN A 126 18.18 13.58 -1.67
N ILE A 127 16.99 14.07 -1.35
CA ILE A 127 16.54 15.46 -1.52
C ILE A 127 16.13 15.99 -0.14
N PRO A 128 17.08 16.58 0.63
CA PRO A 128 16.81 17.00 2.02
C PRO A 128 15.65 17.99 2.15
N GLU A 129 15.51 18.91 1.19
CA GLU A 129 14.45 19.91 1.15
C GLU A 129 13.07 19.26 1.02
N ALA A 130 12.95 18.19 0.23
CA ALA A 130 11.71 17.43 0.08
C ALA A 130 11.29 16.79 1.40
N LYS A 131 12.26 16.29 2.20
CA LYS A 131 11.99 15.78 3.54
C LYS A 131 11.45 16.86 4.45
N VAL A 132 12.12 18.01 4.52
CA VAL A 132 11.71 19.13 5.39
C VAL A 132 10.29 19.60 5.07
N GLN A 133 9.97 19.76 3.79
CA GLN A 133 8.63 20.16 3.35
C GLN A 133 7.58 19.12 3.69
N SER A 134 7.89 17.84 3.48
CA SER A 134 6.97 16.74 3.78
C SER A 134 6.73 16.58 5.28
N ASP A 135 7.77 16.70 6.12
CA ASP A 135 7.64 16.68 7.58
C ASP A 135 6.74 17.82 8.08
N ALA A 136 6.94 19.04 7.57
CA ALA A 136 6.11 20.18 7.91
C ALA A 136 4.65 19.95 7.53
N PHE A 137 4.39 19.40 6.34
CA PHE A 137 3.04 19.07 5.89
C PHE A 137 2.39 18.00 6.78
N VAL A 138 3.08 16.90 7.06
CA VAL A 138 2.57 15.79 7.91
C VAL A 138 2.22 16.30 9.30
N ASN A 139 3.13 17.08 9.90
CA ASN A 139 2.89 17.68 11.22
C ASN A 139 1.69 18.64 11.23
N GLY A 140 1.50 19.43 10.16
CA GLY A 140 0.34 20.29 9.98
C GLY A 140 -0.96 19.50 9.81
N TYR A 141 -0.92 18.43 9.03
CA TYR A 141 -2.08 17.57 8.78
C TYR A 141 -2.63 16.96 10.07
N TYR A 142 -1.76 16.46 10.95
CA TYR A 142 -2.17 15.88 12.24
C TYR A 142 -2.71 16.94 13.24
N LYS A 143 -2.26 18.19 13.15
CA LYS A 143 -2.79 19.27 14.01
C LYS A 143 -4.16 19.77 13.58
N GLY A 144 -4.54 19.54 12.32
CA GLY A 144 -5.82 19.98 11.76
C GLY A 144 -6.93 18.93 11.80
N MET A 145 -6.63 17.71 12.28
CA MET A 145 -7.60 16.65 12.54
C MET A 145 -8.09 16.67 13.98
#